data_018e05e2ca275b86792ed84393ae40b4
#
_entry.id   018e05e2ca275b86792ed84393ae40b4
#
_cell.length_a   1.000
_cell.length_b   1.000
_cell.length_c   1.000
_cell.angle_alpha   90.00
_cell.angle_beta   90.00
_cell.angle_gamma   90.00
#
_symmetry.space_group_name_H-M   'P 1'
#
loop_
_entity.id
_entity.type
_entity.pdbx_description
1 polymer ?
#
loop_
_entity_poly.entity_id
_entity_poly.type
_entity_poly.pdbx_seq_one_letter_code
_entity_poly.pdbx_strand_id
1 'polypeptide(L)'
;MAAERLVVIGGDAAGMSAASQARRLKGADALEIVAFERGHFTSYSACGIPYWVSGDVEARDDLIARTPEEHRQRDIDLRMRTEVTELDVPGRRVKALDRESGKMYWTGFDKLVIATGARPVRPALPGMDAPGVHGVQTLDDGQALLDSLDAVGSDGERRAVVVGAGYIGVEMAEAMLKRGFEVTVLNRGEQPMATLDPDMGRLVHDAMDGLGITTVNGAAVTRILTGPDGRVSEVATDAGTYPADVVVLGIGVEPETALARGAGLPVGPHGGLLTDLSMRVVGHENIWAGGDCVEVLDLVAGRTRHIALGTHANKHGQVIGSNVGGGYGTFPGVVGTAVSKVCDLEIARTGLREKDARAVGLRYVTATIESTGRAGYYPGAKPMTVKMIAEYRTGRLLGVQIVGRDGAAKRVDVAAVALTAGMTVEQMTALDLGYAPPFSPVWDPVLVAARKTVAAVRGAGS
;
A
#
# COMPACT_ATOMS: atom_id res chain seq x y z
N MET A 1 27.85 30.95 -9.70
CA MET A 1 26.49 31.10 -9.09
C MET A 1 26.47 30.20 -7.88
N ALA A 2 25.75 30.55 -6.80
CA ALA A 2 25.59 29.63 -5.68
C ALA A 2 24.82 28.39 -6.16
N ALA A 3 25.10 27.22 -5.57
CA ALA A 3 24.36 26.00 -5.88
C ALA A 3 22.88 26.20 -5.52
N GLU A 4 21.95 25.68 -6.35
CA GLU A 4 20.55 25.58 -5.99
C GLU A 4 20.39 24.65 -4.78
N ARG A 5 19.44 24.93 -3.89
CA ARG A 5 19.14 24.03 -2.76
C ARG A 5 17.83 23.31 -2.95
N LEU A 6 17.90 21.99 -2.97
CA LEU A 6 16.76 21.07 -2.85
C LEU A 6 16.55 20.70 -1.39
N VAL A 7 15.36 20.97 -0.88
CA VAL A 7 14.93 20.42 0.41
C VAL A 7 13.95 19.28 0.16
N VAL A 8 14.12 18.16 0.87
CA VAL A 8 13.25 16.98 0.83
C VAL A 8 12.67 16.73 2.22
N ILE A 9 11.36 16.67 2.34
CA ILE A 9 10.65 16.35 3.58
C ILE A 9 10.13 14.93 3.50
N GLY A 10 10.72 14.04 4.27
CA GLY A 10 10.47 12.59 4.28
C GLY A 10 11.63 11.82 3.65
N GLY A 11 12.31 11.03 4.47
CA GLY A 11 13.54 10.31 4.16
C GLY A 11 13.35 8.86 3.76
N ASP A 12 12.19 8.48 3.19
CA ASP A 12 11.93 7.11 2.75
C ASP A 12 11.66 7.05 1.22
N ALA A 13 10.94 6.07 0.73
CA ALA A 13 10.80 5.65 -0.65
C ALA A 13 10.74 6.81 -1.68
N ALA A 14 9.76 7.69 -1.60
CA ALA A 14 9.60 8.77 -2.58
C ALA A 14 10.67 9.86 -2.44
N GLY A 15 10.93 10.31 -1.21
CA GLY A 15 11.90 11.40 -0.96
C GLY A 15 13.31 11.01 -1.30
N MET A 16 13.77 9.83 -0.88
CA MET A 16 15.15 9.38 -1.14
C MET A 16 15.35 8.91 -2.58
N SER A 17 14.30 8.40 -3.25
CA SER A 17 14.34 8.16 -4.69
C SER A 17 14.47 9.47 -5.47
N ALA A 18 13.76 10.53 -5.06
CA ALA A 18 13.86 11.85 -5.68
C ALA A 18 15.25 12.47 -5.46
N ALA A 19 15.75 12.48 -4.23
CA ALA A 19 17.07 12.97 -3.89
C ALA A 19 18.18 12.23 -4.67
N SER A 20 18.12 10.90 -4.69
CA SER A 20 19.11 10.06 -5.38
C SER A 20 19.07 10.26 -6.89
N GLN A 21 17.89 10.41 -7.50
CA GLN A 21 17.78 10.65 -8.94
C GLN A 21 18.23 12.06 -9.30
N ALA A 22 17.89 13.09 -8.52
CA ALA A 22 18.37 14.45 -8.74
C ALA A 22 19.90 14.52 -8.65
N ARG A 23 20.51 13.84 -7.67
CA ARG A 23 21.97 13.76 -7.51
C ARG A 23 22.69 13.08 -8.67
N ARG A 24 22.07 12.06 -9.32
CA ARG A 24 22.64 11.44 -10.53
C ARG A 24 22.72 12.40 -11.71
N LEU A 25 21.81 13.38 -11.77
CA LEU A 25 21.71 14.33 -12.88
C LEU A 25 22.44 15.65 -12.63
N LYS A 26 22.60 16.04 -11.36
CA LYS A 26 23.30 17.26 -10.96
C LYS A 26 24.33 16.95 -9.86
N GLY A 27 25.58 17.38 -10.06
CA GLY A 27 26.65 17.29 -9.08
C GLY A 27 26.41 18.17 -7.84
N ALA A 28 27.18 17.94 -6.78
CA ALA A 28 27.04 18.65 -5.51
C ALA A 28 27.36 20.16 -5.61
N ASP A 29 28.22 20.52 -6.56
CA ASP A 29 28.56 21.91 -6.90
C ASP A 29 27.42 22.71 -7.52
N ALA A 30 26.46 22.02 -8.17
CA ALA A 30 25.30 22.63 -8.81
C ALA A 30 24.02 22.51 -8.00
N LEU A 31 23.88 21.49 -7.16
CA LEU A 31 22.68 21.21 -6.37
C LEU A 31 23.05 20.72 -4.97
N GLU A 32 22.82 21.52 -3.96
CA GLU A 32 22.83 21.10 -2.55
C GLU A 32 21.52 20.34 -2.24
N ILE A 33 21.59 19.15 -1.63
CA ILE A 33 20.43 18.36 -1.25
C ILE A 33 20.41 18.19 0.27
N VAL A 34 19.35 18.68 0.92
CA VAL A 34 19.08 18.50 2.34
C VAL A 34 17.79 17.69 2.48
N ALA A 35 17.84 16.55 3.12
CA ALA A 35 16.66 15.71 3.39
C ALA A 35 16.42 15.59 4.90
N PHE A 36 15.16 15.68 5.30
CA PHE A 36 14.72 15.59 6.69
C PHE A 36 13.91 14.31 6.90
N GLU A 37 14.31 13.51 7.89
CA GLU A 37 13.59 12.31 8.33
C GLU A 37 13.34 12.39 9.84
N ARG A 38 12.05 12.29 10.22
CA ARG A 38 11.64 12.36 11.64
C ARG A 38 11.89 11.07 12.43
N GLY A 39 11.97 9.93 11.72
CA GLY A 39 12.15 8.59 12.28
C GLY A 39 13.60 8.22 12.52
N HIS A 40 13.79 6.98 12.95
CA HIS A 40 15.11 6.37 13.16
C HIS A 40 15.68 5.73 11.90
N PHE A 41 14.85 5.42 10.91
CA PHE A 41 15.20 4.65 9.73
C PHE A 41 14.90 5.41 8.44
N THR A 42 15.65 5.09 7.39
CA THR A 42 15.48 5.61 6.04
C THR A 42 15.56 4.46 5.04
N SER A 43 14.93 4.62 3.88
CA SER A 43 15.08 3.71 2.72
C SER A 43 14.91 2.24 3.08
N TYR A 44 13.83 1.90 3.72
CA TYR A 44 13.49 0.53 4.12
C TYR A 44 12.21 0.01 3.44
N SER A 45 12.05 -1.31 3.46
CA SER A 45 10.89 -2.01 2.91
C SER A 45 9.77 -2.10 3.95
N ALA A 46 8.90 -1.08 4.06
CA ALA A 46 7.78 -1.10 5.00
C ALA A 46 6.84 -2.32 4.78
N CYS A 47 6.66 -2.77 3.52
CA CYS A 47 5.91 -3.99 3.20
C CYS A 47 6.57 -5.28 3.71
N GLY A 48 7.82 -5.23 4.18
CA GLY A 48 8.52 -6.34 4.81
C GLY A 48 8.20 -6.51 6.29
N ILE A 49 7.60 -5.52 6.94
CA ILE A 49 7.35 -5.53 8.40
C ILE A 49 6.49 -6.72 8.82
N PRO A 50 5.35 -7.07 8.16
CA PRO A 50 4.60 -8.26 8.52
C PRO A 50 5.42 -9.57 8.45
N TYR A 51 6.31 -9.69 7.48
CA TYR A 51 7.18 -10.86 7.29
C TYR A 51 8.32 -10.91 8.32
N TRP A 52 8.83 -9.77 8.76
CA TRP A 52 9.75 -9.70 9.89
C TRP A 52 9.03 -10.03 11.21
N VAL A 53 7.85 -9.48 11.44
CA VAL A 53 7.04 -9.82 12.62
C VAL A 53 6.69 -11.30 12.63
N SER A 54 6.37 -11.93 11.49
CA SER A 54 6.09 -13.39 11.39
C SER A 54 7.31 -14.26 11.62
N GLY A 55 8.53 -13.72 11.41
CA GLY A 55 9.78 -14.46 11.43
C GLY A 55 10.19 -15.06 10.07
N ASP A 56 9.49 -14.76 8.99
CA ASP A 56 9.91 -15.13 7.62
C ASP A 56 11.14 -14.32 7.17
N VAL A 57 11.28 -13.10 7.68
CA VAL A 57 12.50 -12.28 7.61
C VAL A 57 13.14 -12.28 9.00
N GLU A 58 14.41 -12.70 9.07
CA GLU A 58 15.07 -12.96 10.36
C GLU A 58 15.44 -11.66 11.10
N ALA A 59 16.00 -10.70 10.40
CA ALA A 59 16.48 -9.47 11.01
C ALA A 59 15.80 -8.21 10.44
N ARG A 60 15.55 -7.23 11.31
CA ARG A 60 15.04 -5.92 10.93
C ARG A 60 15.92 -5.26 9.87
N ASP A 61 17.22 -5.40 10.00
CA ASP A 61 18.20 -4.73 9.13
C ASP A 61 18.19 -5.29 7.71
N ASP A 62 17.66 -6.50 7.47
CA ASP A 62 17.41 -7.06 6.14
C ASP A 62 16.38 -6.26 5.35
N LEU A 63 15.54 -5.48 6.03
CA LEU A 63 14.56 -4.60 5.41
C LEU A 63 15.15 -3.25 4.98
N ILE A 64 16.36 -2.90 5.41
CA ILE A 64 16.99 -1.60 5.14
C ILE A 64 17.75 -1.69 3.80
N ALA A 65 17.23 -1.00 2.80
CA ALA A 65 17.84 -0.96 1.47
C ALA A 65 19.07 -0.05 1.41
N ARG A 66 19.12 0.98 2.27
CA ARG A 66 20.25 1.92 2.33
C ARG A 66 20.31 2.64 3.66
N THR A 67 21.53 2.79 4.19
CA THR A 67 21.78 3.50 5.45
C THR A 67 21.86 5.02 5.28
N PRO A 68 21.71 5.81 6.36
CA PRO A 68 21.94 7.26 6.32
C PRO A 68 23.36 7.63 5.84
N GLU A 69 24.36 6.86 6.22
CA GLU A 69 25.77 7.06 5.85
C GLU A 69 25.97 6.90 4.35
N GLU A 70 25.36 5.90 3.73
CA GLU A 70 25.41 5.68 2.27
C GLU A 70 24.76 6.82 1.48
N HIS A 71 23.74 7.49 2.05
CA HIS A 71 23.17 8.69 1.46
C HIS A 71 24.10 9.88 1.57
N ARG A 72 24.73 10.09 2.74
CA ARG A 72 25.71 11.17 2.95
C ARG A 72 26.94 11.01 2.08
N GLN A 73 27.44 9.78 1.87
CA GLN A 73 28.54 9.48 0.93
C GLN A 73 28.21 9.84 -0.52
N ARG A 74 26.95 10.08 -0.84
CA ARG A 74 26.45 10.52 -2.15
C ARG A 74 26.09 12.00 -2.16
N ASP A 75 26.63 12.78 -1.26
CA ASP A 75 26.40 14.22 -1.11
C ASP A 75 24.90 14.57 -0.91
N ILE A 76 24.17 13.72 -0.18
CA ILE A 76 22.82 14.01 0.31
C ILE A 76 22.91 14.24 1.82
N ASP A 77 22.73 15.49 2.29
CA ASP A 77 22.68 15.83 3.71
C ASP A 77 21.37 15.30 4.33
N LEU A 78 21.37 14.01 4.65
CA LEU A 78 20.22 13.36 5.30
C LEU A 78 20.30 13.56 6.81
N ARG A 79 19.32 14.30 7.33
CA ARG A 79 19.16 14.61 8.76
C ARG A 79 18.07 13.73 9.35
N MET A 80 18.54 12.68 10.03
CA MET A 80 17.66 11.77 10.75
C MET A 80 17.16 12.44 12.04
N ARG A 81 16.09 11.92 12.63
CA ARG A 81 15.47 12.43 13.88
C ARG A 81 15.13 13.93 13.80
N THR A 82 14.90 14.41 12.59
CA THR A 82 14.63 15.83 12.34
C THR A 82 13.27 15.99 11.65
N GLU A 83 12.33 16.60 12.36
CA GLU A 83 10.96 16.83 11.89
C GLU A 83 10.79 18.22 11.32
N VAL A 84 10.22 18.33 10.13
CA VAL A 84 9.76 19.62 9.60
C VAL A 84 8.38 19.93 10.19
N THR A 85 8.30 20.98 10.98
CA THR A 85 7.10 21.37 11.74
C THR A 85 6.34 22.51 11.12
N GLU A 86 6.97 23.31 10.21
CA GLU A 86 6.35 24.46 9.56
C GLU A 86 6.92 24.65 8.15
N LEU A 87 6.07 25.04 7.20
CA LEU A 87 6.43 25.35 5.83
C LEU A 87 5.99 26.79 5.50
N ASP A 88 6.95 27.66 5.27
CA ASP A 88 6.76 29.05 4.80
C ASP A 88 6.99 29.09 3.28
N VAL A 89 5.93 28.89 2.51
CA VAL A 89 5.99 28.85 1.04
C VAL A 89 6.42 30.21 0.45
N PRO A 90 5.85 31.36 0.86
CA PRO A 90 6.31 32.66 0.38
C PRO A 90 7.78 32.96 0.71
N GLY A 91 8.22 32.61 1.93
CA GLY A 91 9.60 32.80 2.38
C GLY A 91 10.57 31.72 1.88
N ARG A 92 10.08 30.71 1.14
CA ARG A 92 10.86 29.56 0.62
C ARG A 92 11.74 28.92 1.68
N ARG A 93 11.17 28.53 2.82
CA ARG A 93 11.90 27.92 3.92
C ARG A 93 11.03 26.94 4.70
N VAL A 94 11.68 25.97 5.34
CA VAL A 94 11.07 25.02 6.25
C VAL A 94 11.66 25.20 7.64
N LYS A 95 10.84 25.01 8.68
CA LYS A 95 11.29 25.00 10.07
C LYS A 95 11.47 23.55 10.52
N ALA A 96 12.66 23.21 10.89
CA ALA A 96 13.03 21.89 11.33
C ALA A 96 13.24 21.84 12.85
N LEU A 97 12.76 20.78 13.48
CA LEU A 97 12.98 20.42 14.89
C LEU A 97 13.88 19.19 14.93
N ASP A 98 15.08 19.34 15.44
CA ASP A 98 15.93 18.23 15.84
C ASP A 98 15.34 17.61 17.13
N ARG A 99 14.83 16.38 17.01
CA ARG A 99 14.14 15.69 18.08
C ARG A 99 15.06 15.17 19.20
N GLU A 100 16.37 15.12 18.94
CA GLU A 100 17.36 14.71 19.95
C GLU A 100 17.76 15.90 20.83
N SER A 101 18.11 17.02 20.21
CA SER A 101 18.55 18.22 20.92
C SER A 101 17.42 19.20 21.29
N GLY A 102 16.23 19.04 20.71
CA GLY A 102 15.12 20.00 20.82
C GLY A 102 15.35 21.31 20.07
N LYS A 103 16.42 21.44 19.30
CA LYS A 103 16.78 22.66 18.59
C LYS A 103 15.88 22.86 17.36
N MET A 104 15.32 24.06 17.24
CA MET A 104 14.58 24.47 16.04
C MET A 104 15.40 25.43 15.18
N TYR A 105 15.30 25.29 13.86
CA TYR A 105 15.99 26.18 12.92
C TYR A 105 15.27 26.24 11.57
N TRP A 106 15.51 27.30 10.81
CA TRP A 106 15.00 27.48 9.46
C TRP A 106 16.02 27.03 8.41
N THR A 107 15.55 26.35 7.37
CA THR A 107 16.33 25.98 6.18
C THR A 107 15.64 26.51 4.94
N GLY A 108 16.31 27.35 4.15
CA GLY A 108 15.80 27.88 2.90
C GLY A 108 15.88 26.86 1.77
N PHE A 109 15.03 26.98 0.75
CA PHE A 109 15.04 26.15 -0.46
C PHE A 109 14.81 26.94 -1.73
N ASP A 110 15.39 26.47 -2.83
CA ASP A 110 15.02 26.87 -4.19
C ASP A 110 13.97 25.90 -4.75
N LYS A 111 14.09 24.63 -4.39
CA LYS A 111 13.21 23.52 -4.76
C LYS A 111 12.81 22.71 -3.54
N LEU A 112 11.55 22.27 -3.49
CA LEU A 112 11.01 21.50 -2.37
C LEU A 112 10.35 20.21 -2.86
N VAL A 113 10.64 19.11 -2.17
CA VAL A 113 9.93 17.83 -2.32
C VAL A 113 9.22 17.50 -1.02
N ILE A 114 7.91 17.27 -1.10
CA ILE A 114 7.07 16.82 0.01
C ILE A 114 6.81 15.33 -0.19
N ALA A 115 7.36 14.51 0.70
CA ALA A 115 7.27 13.05 0.69
C ALA A 115 6.93 12.51 2.09
N THR A 116 5.98 13.16 2.75
CA THR A 116 5.58 12.90 4.13
C THR A 116 4.84 11.58 4.34
N GLY A 117 4.50 10.88 3.26
CA GLY A 117 3.89 9.56 3.30
C GLY A 117 2.44 9.57 3.81
N ALA A 118 2.08 8.53 4.53
CA ALA A 118 0.77 8.36 5.15
C ALA A 118 0.93 7.99 6.63
N ARG A 119 -0.15 8.08 7.38
CA ARG A 119 -0.23 7.65 8.78
C ARG A 119 -1.31 6.59 8.96
N PRO A 120 -1.15 5.62 9.85
CA PRO A 120 -2.21 4.68 10.18
C PRO A 120 -3.45 5.41 10.68
N VAL A 121 -4.61 4.97 10.22
CA VAL A 121 -5.88 5.43 10.78
C VAL A 121 -5.98 4.93 12.22
N ARG A 122 -6.17 5.83 13.17
CA ARG A 122 -6.40 5.50 14.57
C ARG A 122 -7.66 6.24 15.03
N PRO A 123 -8.81 5.54 15.12
CA PRO A 123 -10.06 6.15 15.56
C PRO A 123 -9.95 6.68 16.97
N ALA A 124 -10.61 7.79 17.26
CA ALA A 124 -10.69 8.35 18.60
C ALA A 124 -11.70 7.56 19.47
N LEU A 125 -11.42 6.28 19.71
CA LEU A 125 -12.23 5.38 20.54
C LEU A 125 -11.53 5.14 21.88
N PRO A 126 -12.29 4.89 22.96
CA PRO A 126 -11.71 4.58 24.27
C PRO A 126 -10.75 3.39 24.21
N GLY A 127 -9.56 3.52 24.80
CA GLY A 127 -8.56 2.47 24.91
C GLY A 127 -7.68 2.25 23.67
N MET A 128 -7.84 3.02 22.60
CA MET A 128 -7.01 2.86 21.38
C MET A 128 -5.51 3.08 21.60
N ASP A 129 -5.13 3.83 22.65
CA ASP A 129 -3.74 4.10 22.99
C ASP A 129 -3.24 3.21 24.15
N ALA A 130 -3.99 2.17 24.52
CA ALA A 130 -3.58 1.26 25.60
C ALA A 130 -2.33 0.46 25.19
N PRO A 131 -1.44 0.14 26.15
CA PRO A 131 -0.34 -0.79 25.92
C PRO A 131 -0.85 -2.12 25.37
N GLY A 132 -0.20 -2.62 24.31
CA GLY A 132 -0.63 -3.82 23.58
C GLY A 132 -1.49 -3.52 22.34
N VAL A 133 -1.78 -2.25 22.03
CA VAL A 133 -2.48 -1.82 20.79
C VAL A 133 -1.48 -1.21 19.83
N HIS A 134 -1.30 -1.82 18.67
CA HIS A 134 -0.26 -1.47 17.70
C HIS A 134 -0.83 -1.13 16.33
N GLY A 135 -0.28 -0.09 15.68
CA GLY A 135 -0.31 0.08 14.23
C GLY A 135 0.90 -0.61 13.60
N VAL A 136 0.93 -0.73 12.28
CA VAL A 136 2.08 -1.28 11.55
C VAL A 136 2.36 -0.38 10.35
N GLN A 137 3.30 0.55 10.49
CA GLN A 137 3.69 1.49 9.46
C GLN A 137 5.21 1.67 9.36
N THR A 138 5.90 1.68 10.50
CA THR A 138 7.34 1.92 10.59
C THR A 138 8.06 0.72 11.21
N LEU A 139 9.40 0.67 11.04
CA LEU A 139 10.21 -0.35 11.72
C LEU A 139 10.14 -0.22 13.24
N ASP A 140 9.96 1.00 13.76
CA ASP A 140 9.72 1.23 15.19
C ASP A 140 8.40 0.61 15.66
N ASP A 141 7.33 0.69 14.85
CA ASP A 141 6.05 0.03 15.15
C ASP A 141 6.20 -1.50 15.17
N GLY A 142 6.95 -2.04 14.19
CA GLY A 142 7.24 -3.47 14.13
C GLY A 142 8.00 -3.97 15.36
N GLN A 143 9.00 -3.21 15.82
CA GLN A 143 9.75 -3.53 17.05
C GLN A 143 8.85 -3.47 18.29
N ALA A 144 8.07 -2.40 18.44
CA ALA A 144 7.15 -2.26 19.56
C ALA A 144 6.10 -3.39 19.60
N LEU A 145 5.65 -3.86 18.46
CA LEU A 145 4.77 -5.02 18.37
C LEU A 145 5.50 -6.29 18.82
N LEU A 146 6.72 -6.57 18.34
CA LEU A 146 7.52 -7.72 18.75
C LEU A 146 7.76 -7.73 20.26
N ASP A 147 8.15 -6.59 20.84
CA ASP A 147 8.32 -6.43 22.28
C ASP A 147 7.03 -6.78 23.06
N SER A 148 5.86 -6.40 22.52
CA SER A 148 4.58 -6.75 23.12
C SER A 148 4.24 -8.23 22.99
N LEU A 149 4.59 -8.87 21.86
CA LEU A 149 4.38 -10.32 21.66
C LEU A 149 5.24 -11.13 22.64
N ASP A 150 6.48 -10.70 22.86
CA ASP A 150 7.40 -11.34 23.80
C ASP A 150 6.93 -11.14 25.26
N ALA A 151 6.35 -10.01 25.58
CA ALA A 151 5.81 -9.71 26.92
C ALA A 151 4.57 -10.54 27.28
N VAL A 152 3.82 -11.07 26.32
CA VAL A 152 2.66 -11.96 26.57
C VAL A 152 3.11 -13.29 27.18
N GLY A 153 4.39 -13.68 26.97
CA GLY A 153 4.92 -14.95 27.47
C GLY A 153 4.45 -16.16 26.66
N SER A 154 4.88 -17.33 27.09
CA SER A 154 4.57 -18.63 26.44
C SER A 154 3.53 -19.46 27.20
N ASP A 155 3.22 -19.08 28.45
CA ASP A 155 2.38 -19.86 29.34
C ASP A 155 0.90 -19.44 29.20
N GLY A 156 0.08 -20.33 28.66
CA GLY A 156 -1.35 -20.12 28.50
C GLY A 156 -1.82 -19.85 27.07
N GLU A 157 -3.09 -19.47 26.94
CA GLU A 157 -3.68 -19.05 25.67
C GLU A 157 -3.14 -17.66 25.29
N ARG A 158 -2.66 -17.52 24.05
CA ARG A 158 -2.14 -16.27 23.50
C ARG A 158 -3.12 -15.79 22.42
N ARG A 159 -3.77 -14.68 22.63
CA ARG A 159 -4.86 -14.21 21.78
C ARG A 159 -4.51 -12.89 21.12
N ALA A 160 -4.57 -12.88 19.82
CA ALA A 160 -4.38 -11.66 19.03
C ALA A 160 -5.68 -11.26 18.33
N VAL A 161 -6.05 -10.00 18.47
CA VAL A 161 -7.15 -9.42 17.69
C VAL A 161 -6.59 -8.49 16.64
N VAL A 162 -6.90 -8.77 15.37
CA VAL A 162 -6.57 -7.89 14.25
C VAL A 162 -7.83 -7.11 13.87
N VAL A 163 -7.76 -5.80 13.96
CA VAL A 163 -8.86 -4.91 13.59
C VAL A 163 -8.69 -4.45 12.15
N GLY A 164 -9.59 -4.90 11.27
CA GLY A 164 -9.55 -4.67 9.83
C GLY A 164 -8.98 -5.86 9.06
N ALA A 165 -9.63 -6.20 7.95
CA ALA A 165 -9.28 -7.33 7.08
C ALA A 165 -8.87 -6.85 5.68
N GLY A 166 -8.11 -5.73 5.59
CA GLY A 166 -7.41 -5.28 4.39
C GLY A 166 -6.07 -5.99 4.22
N TYR A 167 -5.21 -5.51 3.31
CA TYR A 167 -3.88 -6.09 3.05
C TYR A 167 -3.07 -6.28 4.34
N ILE A 168 -2.84 -5.20 5.08
CA ILE A 168 -2.07 -5.24 6.33
C ILE A 168 -2.74 -6.16 7.36
N GLY A 169 -4.07 -6.11 7.47
CA GLY A 169 -4.79 -6.95 8.44
C GLY A 169 -4.66 -8.44 8.14
N VAL A 170 -4.76 -8.85 6.88
CA VAL A 170 -4.60 -10.26 6.47
C VAL A 170 -3.16 -10.73 6.66
N GLU A 171 -2.17 -9.92 6.28
CA GLU A 171 -0.74 -10.22 6.48
C GLU A 171 -0.38 -10.32 7.97
N MET A 172 -0.94 -9.43 8.80
CA MET A 172 -0.72 -9.46 10.25
C MET A 172 -1.46 -10.63 10.93
N ALA A 173 -2.64 -11.04 10.41
CA ALA A 173 -3.30 -12.25 10.89
C ALA A 173 -2.43 -13.50 10.65
N GLU A 174 -1.82 -13.63 9.46
CA GLU A 174 -0.83 -14.67 9.18
C GLU A 174 0.36 -14.59 10.14
N ALA A 175 0.90 -13.37 10.36
CA ALA A 175 2.04 -13.16 11.23
C ALA A 175 1.74 -13.59 12.68
N MET A 176 0.57 -13.23 13.23
CA MET A 176 0.14 -13.66 14.57
C MET A 176 -0.06 -15.16 14.66
N LEU A 177 -0.67 -15.77 13.63
CA LEU A 177 -0.84 -17.22 13.55
C LEU A 177 0.52 -17.95 13.59
N LYS A 178 1.49 -17.50 12.80
CA LYS A 178 2.86 -18.07 12.79
C LYS A 178 3.59 -17.89 14.12
N ARG A 179 3.27 -16.85 14.87
CA ARG A 179 3.78 -16.61 16.24
C ARG A 179 3.05 -17.43 17.30
N GLY A 180 2.09 -18.29 16.90
CA GLY A 180 1.38 -19.21 17.80
C GLY A 180 0.26 -18.56 18.61
N PHE A 181 -0.33 -17.46 18.12
CA PHE A 181 -1.52 -16.86 18.71
C PHE A 181 -2.79 -17.48 18.13
N GLU A 182 -3.82 -17.59 18.96
CA GLU A 182 -5.20 -17.68 18.49
C GLU A 182 -5.60 -16.33 17.90
N VAL A 183 -6.04 -16.30 16.64
CA VAL A 183 -6.24 -15.07 15.89
C VAL A 183 -7.71 -14.83 15.61
N THR A 184 -8.22 -13.67 16.05
CA THR A 184 -9.53 -13.15 15.67
C THR A 184 -9.36 -11.90 14.81
N VAL A 185 -9.96 -11.89 13.60
CA VAL A 185 -9.99 -10.74 12.72
C VAL A 185 -11.36 -10.08 12.78
N LEU A 186 -11.41 -8.85 13.24
CA LEU A 186 -12.65 -8.04 13.30
C LEU A 186 -12.75 -7.17 12.05
N ASN A 187 -13.74 -7.42 11.23
CA ASN A 187 -13.95 -6.74 9.96
C ASN A 187 -15.31 -6.04 9.91
N ARG A 188 -15.32 -4.75 9.65
CA ARG A 188 -16.55 -3.97 9.49
C ARG A 188 -17.32 -4.31 8.20
N GLY A 189 -16.61 -4.79 7.18
CA GLY A 189 -17.20 -5.15 5.88
C GLY A 189 -17.90 -6.52 5.91
N GLU A 190 -18.58 -6.84 4.81
CA GLU A 190 -19.25 -8.15 4.62
C GLU A 190 -18.26 -9.30 4.40
N GLN A 191 -17.10 -9.00 3.85
CA GLN A 191 -16.04 -9.97 3.56
C GLN A 191 -14.67 -9.33 3.81
N PRO A 192 -13.64 -10.14 4.14
CA PRO A 192 -12.26 -9.66 4.14
C PRO A 192 -11.85 -9.19 2.75
N MET A 193 -10.75 -8.45 2.69
CA MET A 193 -10.25 -7.86 1.45
C MET A 193 -11.29 -7.03 0.72
N ALA A 194 -11.82 -5.98 1.38
CA ALA A 194 -12.78 -5.04 0.79
C ALA A 194 -12.29 -4.36 -0.50
N THR A 195 -11.05 -4.62 -0.91
CA THR A 195 -10.45 -4.26 -2.21
C THR A 195 -10.82 -5.24 -3.33
N LEU A 196 -11.43 -6.36 -3.02
CA LEU A 196 -12.07 -7.32 -3.94
C LEU A 196 -13.58 -7.10 -3.97
N ASP A 197 -14.25 -7.72 -4.94
CA ASP A 197 -15.70 -7.89 -4.90
C ASP A 197 -16.09 -8.96 -3.86
N PRO A 198 -17.31 -8.95 -3.30
CA PRO A 198 -17.69 -9.83 -2.19
C PRO A 198 -17.57 -11.32 -2.49
N ASP A 199 -17.85 -11.74 -3.72
CA ASP A 199 -17.70 -13.15 -4.16
C ASP A 199 -16.24 -13.61 -4.13
N MET A 200 -15.30 -12.74 -4.50
CA MET A 200 -13.86 -13.01 -4.42
C MET A 200 -13.34 -12.89 -2.99
N GLY A 201 -13.87 -11.96 -2.20
CA GLY A 201 -13.55 -11.82 -0.77
C GLY A 201 -13.96 -13.05 0.05
N ARG A 202 -15.05 -13.73 -0.32
CA ARG A 202 -15.48 -14.98 0.30
C ARG A 202 -14.41 -16.08 0.20
N LEU A 203 -13.72 -16.20 -0.94
CA LEU A 203 -12.65 -17.18 -1.11
C LEU A 203 -11.50 -16.94 -0.11
N VAL A 204 -11.23 -15.68 0.22
CA VAL A 204 -10.24 -15.32 1.24
C VAL A 204 -10.74 -15.67 2.63
N HIS A 205 -12.02 -15.38 2.94
CA HIS A 205 -12.66 -15.76 4.19
C HIS A 205 -12.56 -17.27 4.44
N ASP A 206 -13.02 -18.07 3.46
CA ASP A 206 -13.05 -19.53 3.57
C ASP A 206 -11.63 -20.10 3.79
N ALA A 207 -10.61 -19.49 3.19
CA ALA A 207 -9.22 -19.87 3.39
C ALA A 207 -8.71 -19.50 4.79
N MET A 208 -9.06 -18.30 5.29
CA MET A 208 -8.70 -17.87 6.65
C MET A 208 -9.33 -18.79 7.71
N ASP A 209 -10.60 -19.14 7.57
CA ASP A 209 -11.29 -20.08 8.45
C ASP A 209 -10.62 -21.46 8.42
N GLY A 210 -10.26 -21.95 7.22
CA GLY A 210 -9.53 -23.20 7.04
C GLY A 210 -8.13 -23.22 7.68
N LEU A 211 -7.56 -22.07 7.97
CA LEU A 211 -6.29 -21.90 8.69
C LEU A 211 -6.49 -21.75 10.21
N GLY A 212 -7.73 -21.71 10.71
CA GLY A 212 -8.06 -21.52 12.11
C GLY A 212 -8.08 -20.04 12.55
N ILE A 213 -8.12 -19.11 11.60
CA ILE A 213 -8.30 -17.69 11.88
C ILE A 213 -9.80 -17.39 11.97
N THR A 214 -10.27 -16.97 13.13
CA THR A 214 -11.67 -16.58 13.32
C THR A 214 -11.93 -15.22 12.67
N THR A 215 -12.77 -15.17 11.64
CA THR A 215 -13.12 -13.91 10.96
C THR A 215 -14.54 -13.47 11.30
N VAL A 216 -14.68 -12.33 11.99
CA VAL A 216 -15.95 -11.74 12.37
C VAL A 216 -16.27 -10.57 11.44
N ASN A 217 -17.14 -10.78 10.49
CA ASN A 217 -17.59 -9.76 9.53
C ASN A 217 -18.79 -8.95 10.07
N GLY A 218 -18.94 -7.72 9.61
CA GLY A 218 -19.99 -6.79 10.06
C GLY A 218 -19.75 -6.22 11.45
N ALA A 219 -18.59 -6.48 12.09
CA ALA A 219 -18.29 -6.05 13.45
C ALA A 219 -17.52 -4.71 13.46
N ALA A 220 -18.13 -3.68 14.03
CA ALA A 220 -17.50 -2.39 14.23
C ALA A 220 -16.93 -2.28 15.66
N VAL A 221 -15.62 -2.05 15.78
CA VAL A 221 -14.99 -1.82 17.09
C VAL A 221 -15.54 -0.54 17.70
N THR A 222 -15.95 -0.59 18.95
CA THR A 222 -16.49 0.53 19.72
C THR A 222 -15.56 1.03 20.82
N ARG A 223 -14.75 0.13 21.40
CA ARG A 223 -13.73 0.44 22.42
C ARG A 223 -12.77 -0.72 22.62
N ILE A 224 -11.62 -0.42 23.22
CA ILE A 224 -10.69 -1.42 23.74
C ILE A 224 -10.76 -1.36 25.27
N LEU A 225 -10.85 -2.51 25.91
CA LEU A 225 -10.88 -2.69 27.34
C LEU A 225 -9.47 -3.04 27.83
N THR A 226 -9.14 -2.59 29.04
CA THR A 226 -7.84 -2.84 29.68
C THR A 226 -8.02 -3.64 30.96
N GLY A 227 -7.04 -4.49 31.24
CA GLY A 227 -6.93 -5.18 32.52
C GLY A 227 -6.47 -4.28 33.66
N PRO A 228 -6.32 -4.84 34.88
CA PRO A 228 -5.85 -4.09 36.04
C PRO A 228 -4.44 -3.50 35.90
N ASP A 229 -3.62 -4.07 35.03
CA ASP A 229 -2.27 -3.61 34.68
C ASP A 229 -2.26 -2.47 33.63
N GLY A 230 -3.43 -2.08 33.13
CA GLY A 230 -3.61 -1.07 32.09
C GLY A 230 -3.32 -1.54 30.67
N ARG A 231 -2.93 -2.81 30.45
CA ARG A 231 -2.75 -3.39 29.12
C ARG A 231 -4.09 -3.82 28.53
N VAL A 232 -4.12 -3.94 27.19
CA VAL A 232 -5.31 -4.47 26.51
C VAL A 232 -5.69 -5.85 27.07
N SER A 233 -6.99 -6.08 27.24
CA SER A 233 -7.55 -7.37 27.68
C SER A 233 -8.66 -7.86 26.76
N GLU A 234 -9.41 -6.94 26.14
CA GLU A 234 -10.56 -7.28 25.28
C GLU A 234 -10.80 -6.17 24.25
N VAL A 235 -11.39 -6.56 23.12
CA VAL A 235 -11.90 -5.63 22.10
C VAL A 235 -13.43 -5.75 22.05
N ALA A 236 -14.12 -4.67 22.35
CA ALA A 236 -15.58 -4.60 22.27
C ALA A 236 -16.02 -4.06 20.89
N THR A 237 -17.02 -4.70 20.32
CA THR A 237 -17.68 -4.32 19.07
C THR A 237 -19.19 -4.16 19.31
N ASP A 238 -19.92 -3.75 18.29
CA ASP A 238 -21.39 -3.78 18.26
C ASP A 238 -21.98 -5.20 18.20
N ALA A 239 -21.16 -6.21 17.86
CA ALA A 239 -21.56 -7.62 17.75
C ALA A 239 -21.12 -8.50 18.92
N GLY A 240 -20.26 -8.01 19.82
CA GLY A 240 -19.74 -8.75 20.97
C GLY A 240 -18.39 -8.27 21.46
N THR A 241 -17.82 -9.01 22.43
CA THR A 241 -16.52 -8.70 23.02
C THR A 241 -15.56 -9.88 22.81
N TYR A 242 -14.33 -9.59 22.44
CA TYR A 242 -13.32 -10.57 22.05
C TYR A 242 -12.07 -10.38 22.93
N PRO A 243 -11.64 -11.42 23.64
CA PRO A 243 -10.43 -11.34 24.46
C PRO A 243 -9.19 -11.15 23.61
N ALA A 244 -8.25 -10.34 24.10
CA ALA A 244 -7.04 -9.98 23.36
C ALA A 244 -5.89 -9.66 24.31
N ASP A 245 -4.76 -10.32 24.11
CA ASP A 245 -3.49 -10.00 24.77
C ASP A 245 -2.69 -8.97 23.96
N VAL A 246 -2.92 -8.94 22.63
CA VAL A 246 -2.38 -7.96 21.68
C VAL A 246 -3.43 -7.60 20.64
N VAL A 247 -3.47 -6.31 20.24
CA VAL A 247 -4.34 -5.80 19.19
C VAL A 247 -3.51 -5.15 18.08
N VAL A 248 -3.77 -5.55 16.82
CA VAL A 248 -3.13 -4.95 15.64
C VAL A 248 -4.16 -4.18 14.83
N LEU A 249 -3.90 -2.91 14.54
CA LEU A 249 -4.78 -2.03 13.77
C LEU A 249 -4.41 -2.10 12.28
N GLY A 250 -5.19 -2.83 11.49
CA GLY A 250 -5.10 -2.97 10.03
C GLY A 250 -6.20 -2.22 9.27
N ILE A 251 -6.65 -1.06 9.78
CA ILE A 251 -7.83 -0.33 9.28
C ILE A 251 -7.54 0.72 8.22
N GLY A 252 -6.33 0.67 7.65
CA GLY A 252 -5.90 1.53 6.56
C GLY A 252 -5.06 2.70 7.01
N VAL A 253 -4.71 3.55 6.03
CA VAL A 253 -3.86 4.72 6.20
C VAL A 253 -4.52 5.94 5.58
N GLU A 254 -4.15 7.13 6.05
CA GLU A 254 -4.54 8.41 5.47
C GLU A 254 -3.32 9.25 5.11
N PRO A 255 -3.38 10.07 4.05
CA PRO A 255 -2.25 10.90 3.62
C PRO A 255 -1.78 11.84 4.72
N GLU A 256 -0.46 11.89 4.96
CA GLU A 256 0.11 12.84 5.91
C GLU A 256 0.32 14.21 5.24
N THR A 257 -0.72 15.03 5.27
CA THR A 257 -0.76 16.34 4.59
C THR A 257 -0.94 17.52 5.54
N ALA A 258 -0.87 17.32 6.85
CA ALA A 258 -1.10 18.39 7.83
C ALA A 258 -0.17 19.60 7.62
N LEU A 259 1.13 19.34 7.40
CA LEU A 259 2.13 20.37 7.10
C LEU A 259 1.77 21.16 5.82
N ALA A 260 1.43 20.46 4.76
CA ALA A 260 1.11 21.04 3.46
C ALA A 260 -0.21 21.86 3.49
N ARG A 261 -1.23 21.34 4.20
CA ARG A 261 -2.50 22.08 4.43
C ARG A 261 -2.26 23.36 5.22
N GLY A 262 -1.44 23.29 6.27
CA GLY A 262 -1.08 24.46 7.08
C GLY A 262 -0.38 25.55 6.27
N ALA A 263 0.32 25.16 5.20
CA ALA A 263 0.98 26.07 4.26
C ALA A 263 0.10 26.50 3.08
N GLY A 264 -1.17 26.10 3.03
CA GLY A 264 -2.13 26.47 1.98
C GLY A 264 -1.96 25.73 0.65
N LEU A 265 -1.23 24.59 0.63
CA LEU A 265 -1.07 23.78 -0.58
C LEU A 265 -2.36 23.00 -0.91
N PRO A 266 -2.68 22.79 -2.21
CA PRO A 266 -3.94 22.18 -2.62
C PRO A 266 -3.99 20.69 -2.28
N VAL A 267 -5.09 20.31 -1.63
CA VAL A 267 -5.38 18.92 -1.23
C VAL A 267 -6.68 18.48 -1.88
N GLY A 268 -6.70 17.27 -2.38
CA GLY A 268 -7.84 16.67 -3.06
C GLY A 268 -8.89 16.07 -2.13
N PRO A 269 -9.98 15.51 -2.69
CA PRO A 269 -11.11 14.99 -1.93
C PRO A 269 -10.77 13.76 -1.07
N HIS A 270 -9.68 13.06 -1.37
CA HIS A 270 -9.22 11.90 -0.58
C HIS A 270 -8.09 12.25 0.40
N GLY A 271 -7.82 13.54 0.60
CA GLY A 271 -6.87 14.04 1.58
C GLY A 271 -5.42 14.15 1.11
N GLY A 272 -5.07 13.66 -0.07
CA GLY A 272 -3.72 13.74 -0.64
C GLY A 272 -3.47 15.07 -1.36
N LEU A 273 -2.19 15.45 -1.47
CA LEU A 273 -1.77 16.61 -2.27
C LEU A 273 -2.11 16.41 -3.75
N LEU A 274 -2.54 17.47 -4.41
CA LEU A 274 -2.80 17.48 -5.85
C LEU A 274 -1.55 17.86 -6.62
N THR A 275 -1.16 17.00 -7.57
CA THR A 275 -0.01 17.19 -8.45
C THR A 275 -0.41 17.12 -9.92
N ASP A 276 0.40 17.74 -10.78
CA ASP A 276 0.37 17.51 -12.22
C ASP A 276 1.09 16.19 -12.58
N LEU A 277 1.13 15.85 -13.87
CA LEU A 277 1.81 14.62 -14.32
C LEU A 277 3.33 14.64 -14.09
N SER A 278 3.94 15.80 -13.88
CA SER A 278 5.36 15.91 -13.51
C SER A 278 5.58 15.78 -11.99
N MET A 279 4.55 15.42 -11.24
CA MET A 279 4.50 15.36 -9.77
C MET A 279 4.72 16.73 -9.11
N ARG A 280 4.53 17.85 -9.84
CA ARG A 280 4.60 19.18 -9.30
C ARG A 280 3.27 19.52 -8.62
N VAL A 281 3.31 20.13 -7.45
CA VAL A 281 2.10 20.56 -6.72
C VAL A 281 1.38 21.63 -7.53
N VAL A 282 0.08 21.46 -7.75
CA VAL A 282 -0.74 22.35 -8.58
C VAL A 282 -0.64 23.79 -8.09
N GLY A 283 -0.32 24.70 -9.01
CA GLY A 283 -0.15 26.14 -8.73
C GLY A 283 1.23 26.54 -8.21
N HIS A 284 2.20 25.61 -8.13
CA HIS A 284 3.55 25.89 -7.63
C HIS A 284 4.62 25.37 -8.59
N GLU A 285 5.56 26.24 -8.99
CA GLU A 285 6.59 25.87 -9.97
C GLU A 285 7.79 25.13 -9.38
N ASN A 286 8.05 25.30 -8.08
CA ASN A 286 9.24 24.81 -7.40
C ASN A 286 8.94 23.84 -6.24
N ILE A 287 7.72 23.32 -6.16
CA ILE A 287 7.29 22.36 -5.14
C ILE A 287 6.76 21.11 -5.83
N TRP A 288 7.30 19.95 -5.46
CA TRP A 288 6.85 18.63 -5.89
C TRP A 288 6.34 17.83 -4.69
N ALA A 289 5.48 16.86 -4.95
CA ALA A 289 5.04 15.92 -3.93
C ALA A 289 4.95 14.50 -4.50
N GLY A 290 5.22 13.49 -3.66
CA GLY A 290 5.16 12.10 -4.09
C GLY A 290 5.10 11.11 -2.94
N GLY A 291 4.80 9.86 -3.26
CA GLY A 291 4.53 8.81 -2.28
C GLY A 291 3.08 8.84 -1.80
N ASP A 292 2.85 8.33 -0.59
CA ASP A 292 1.49 8.12 -0.07
C ASP A 292 0.79 9.41 0.38
N CYS A 293 1.48 10.57 0.33
CA CYS A 293 0.88 11.87 0.66
C CYS A 293 0.15 12.54 -0.52
N VAL A 294 0.13 11.92 -1.73
CA VAL A 294 -0.52 12.49 -2.91
C VAL A 294 -1.72 11.71 -3.39
N GLU A 295 -2.62 12.37 -4.12
CA GLU A 295 -3.60 11.70 -4.97
C GLU A 295 -3.04 11.47 -6.37
N VAL A 296 -3.41 10.34 -6.97
CA VAL A 296 -2.96 9.93 -8.30
C VAL A 296 -4.15 9.69 -9.22
N LEU A 297 -3.95 9.89 -10.52
CA LEU A 297 -4.96 9.57 -11.53
C LEU A 297 -5.14 8.06 -11.66
N ASP A 298 -6.36 7.56 -11.42
CA ASP A 298 -6.77 6.22 -11.81
C ASP A 298 -7.11 6.22 -13.30
N LEU A 299 -6.30 5.51 -14.09
CA LEU A 299 -6.41 5.47 -15.56
C LEU A 299 -7.69 4.81 -16.06
N VAL A 300 -8.30 3.94 -15.26
CA VAL A 300 -9.53 3.25 -15.63
C VAL A 300 -10.76 4.08 -15.26
N ALA A 301 -10.75 4.66 -14.05
CA ALA A 301 -11.85 5.48 -13.54
C ALA A 301 -11.84 6.92 -14.10
N GLY A 302 -10.69 7.42 -14.58
CA GLY A 302 -10.52 8.81 -15.01
C GLY A 302 -10.66 9.83 -13.88
N ARG A 303 -10.39 9.44 -12.63
CA ARG A 303 -10.52 10.28 -11.43
C ARG A 303 -9.30 10.14 -10.54
N THR A 304 -9.03 11.16 -9.74
CA THR A 304 -7.99 11.05 -8.70
C THR A 304 -8.44 10.13 -7.58
N ARG A 305 -7.46 9.42 -7.00
CA ARG A 305 -7.63 8.52 -5.85
C ARG A 305 -6.39 8.56 -4.97
N HIS A 306 -6.58 8.27 -3.70
CA HIS A 306 -5.47 7.94 -2.81
C HIS A 306 -5.20 6.42 -2.89
N ILE A 307 -3.99 6.05 -3.28
CA ILE A 307 -3.53 4.65 -3.33
C ILE A 307 -2.10 4.59 -2.79
N ALA A 308 -1.96 4.14 -1.55
CA ALA A 308 -0.70 4.01 -0.85
C ALA A 308 -0.01 2.69 -1.25
N LEU A 309 0.96 2.76 -2.17
CA LEU A 309 1.77 1.62 -2.62
C LEU A 309 3.22 2.02 -2.84
N GLY A 310 4.17 1.26 -2.30
CA GLY A 310 5.60 1.52 -2.39
C GLY A 310 6.12 1.59 -3.83
N THR A 311 5.53 0.83 -4.76
CA THR A 311 5.88 0.89 -6.20
C THR A 311 5.56 2.25 -6.82
N HIS A 312 4.48 2.90 -6.37
CA HIS A 312 4.12 4.26 -6.81
C HIS A 312 5.09 5.27 -6.20
N ALA A 313 5.36 5.19 -4.90
CA ALA A 313 6.26 6.09 -4.20
C ALA A 313 7.64 6.16 -4.86
N ASN A 314 8.24 5.02 -5.20
CA ASN A 314 9.52 4.96 -5.90
C ASN A 314 9.46 5.59 -7.30
N LYS A 315 8.41 5.32 -8.08
CA LYS A 315 8.22 5.92 -9.42
C LYS A 315 8.02 7.43 -9.33
N HIS A 316 7.21 7.91 -8.36
CA HIS A 316 7.06 9.35 -8.10
C HIS A 316 8.41 9.98 -7.82
N GLY A 317 9.23 9.38 -6.96
CA GLY A 317 10.57 9.85 -6.66
C GLY A 317 11.46 9.94 -7.91
N GLN A 318 11.46 8.93 -8.78
CA GLN A 318 12.23 8.97 -10.03
C GLN A 318 11.78 10.10 -10.95
N VAL A 319 10.47 10.32 -11.12
CA VAL A 319 9.91 11.43 -11.93
C VAL A 319 10.30 12.78 -11.33
N ILE A 320 10.10 12.95 -10.02
CA ILE A 320 10.45 14.19 -9.29
C ILE A 320 11.94 14.49 -9.43
N GLY A 321 12.79 13.50 -9.13
CA GLY A 321 14.24 13.69 -9.18
C GLY A 321 14.74 14.01 -10.59
N SER A 322 14.12 13.44 -11.64
CA SER A 322 14.41 13.80 -13.03
C SER A 322 14.07 15.25 -13.32
N ASN A 323 12.88 15.71 -12.93
CA ASN A 323 12.41 17.07 -13.15
C ASN A 323 13.24 18.10 -12.35
N VAL A 324 13.55 17.81 -11.10
CA VAL A 324 14.42 18.64 -10.25
C VAL A 324 15.84 18.71 -10.79
N GLY A 325 16.36 17.58 -11.32
CA GLY A 325 17.70 17.47 -11.91
C GLY A 325 17.86 18.16 -13.27
N GLY A 326 16.79 18.77 -13.84
CA GLY A 326 16.82 19.47 -15.13
C GLY A 326 16.47 18.59 -16.34
N GLY A 327 16.05 17.34 -16.10
CA GLY A 327 15.45 16.47 -17.12
C GLY A 327 13.95 16.69 -17.23
N TYR A 328 13.29 15.73 -17.89
CA TYR A 328 11.82 15.70 -18.01
C TYR A 328 11.29 14.29 -17.75
N GLY A 329 10.32 14.18 -16.88
CA GLY A 329 9.64 12.92 -16.57
C GLY A 329 8.18 13.17 -16.21
N THR A 330 7.33 12.18 -16.50
CA THR A 330 5.90 12.21 -16.13
C THR A 330 5.49 10.88 -15.49
N PHE A 331 4.53 10.97 -14.57
CA PHE A 331 3.83 9.83 -14.01
C PHE A 331 2.40 9.82 -14.57
N PRO A 332 2.06 8.88 -15.46
CA PRO A 332 0.79 8.93 -16.19
C PRO A 332 -0.44 8.62 -15.32
N GLY A 333 -0.25 8.02 -14.18
CA GLY A 333 -1.30 7.52 -13.31
C GLY A 333 -1.14 6.01 -13.04
N VAL A 334 -2.18 5.41 -12.49
CA VAL A 334 -2.17 4.03 -11.98
C VAL A 334 -3.39 3.23 -12.43
N VAL A 335 -3.25 1.92 -12.47
CA VAL A 335 -4.37 0.98 -12.62
C VAL A 335 -4.69 0.27 -11.29
N GLY A 336 -3.99 0.63 -10.21
CA GLY A 336 -4.26 0.14 -8.86
C GLY A 336 -3.97 -1.36 -8.68
N THR A 337 -2.89 -1.87 -9.27
CA THR A 337 -2.46 -3.25 -9.13
C THR A 337 -1.92 -3.49 -7.73
N ALA A 338 -2.45 -4.51 -7.05
CA ALA A 338 -2.01 -4.89 -5.73
C ALA A 338 -2.10 -6.41 -5.55
N VAL A 339 -1.14 -6.96 -4.82
CA VAL A 339 -1.04 -8.37 -4.46
C VAL A 339 -0.78 -8.52 -2.98
N SER A 340 -1.25 -9.61 -2.40
CA SER A 340 -0.99 -10.03 -1.02
C SER A 340 -1.18 -11.54 -0.91
N LYS A 341 -0.93 -12.09 0.25
CA LYS A 341 -1.20 -13.51 0.57
C LYS A 341 -1.67 -13.68 2.00
N VAL A 342 -2.32 -14.80 2.25
CA VAL A 342 -2.48 -15.39 3.58
C VAL A 342 -2.04 -16.85 3.49
N CYS A 343 -0.95 -17.18 4.17
CA CYS A 343 -0.23 -18.44 4.04
C CYS A 343 0.06 -18.79 2.58
N ASP A 344 -0.55 -19.83 2.01
CA ASP A 344 -0.37 -20.24 0.62
C ASP A 344 -1.43 -19.69 -0.36
N LEU A 345 -2.43 -18.95 0.15
CA LEU A 345 -3.43 -18.30 -0.70
C LEU A 345 -2.90 -16.97 -1.19
N GLU A 346 -2.77 -16.82 -2.49
CA GLU A 346 -2.38 -15.59 -3.17
C GLU A 346 -3.62 -14.79 -3.58
N ILE A 347 -3.57 -13.49 -3.34
CA ILE A 347 -4.66 -12.53 -3.56
C ILE A 347 -4.15 -11.42 -4.46
N ALA A 348 -4.82 -11.20 -5.59
CA ALA A 348 -4.40 -10.19 -6.55
C ALA A 348 -5.58 -9.43 -7.17
N ARG A 349 -5.35 -8.15 -7.45
CA ARG A 349 -6.32 -7.34 -8.17
C ARG A 349 -5.65 -6.24 -8.99
N THR A 350 -6.33 -5.78 -10.05
CA THR A 350 -5.98 -4.59 -10.81
C THR A 350 -7.24 -3.97 -11.43
N GLY A 351 -7.25 -2.65 -11.65
CA GLY A 351 -8.42 -1.94 -12.16
C GLY A 351 -9.55 -1.77 -11.16
N LEU A 352 -10.77 -1.69 -11.65
CA LEU A 352 -11.98 -1.42 -10.89
C LEU A 352 -12.63 -2.70 -10.38
N ARG A 353 -13.26 -2.61 -9.21
CA ARG A 353 -14.28 -3.56 -8.75
C ARG A 353 -15.63 -3.17 -9.36
N GLU A 354 -16.63 -4.05 -9.23
CA GLU A 354 -17.99 -3.76 -9.69
C GLU A 354 -18.55 -2.47 -9.05
N LYS A 355 -18.36 -2.30 -7.74
CA LYS A 355 -18.82 -1.09 -7.06
C LYS A 355 -18.13 0.18 -7.53
N ASP A 356 -16.84 0.10 -7.87
CA ASP A 356 -16.07 1.24 -8.38
C ASP A 356 -16.54 1.62 -9.79
N ALA A 357 -16.78 0.63 -10.66
CA ALA A 357 -17.34 0.86 -11.99
C ALA A 357 -18.72 1.51 -11.93
N ARG A 358 -19.60 1.04 -11.04
CA ARG A 358 -20.92 1.67 -10.78
C ARG A 358 -20.80 3.11 -10.30
N ALA A 359 -19.88 3.38 -9.36
CA ALA A 359 -19.68 4.71 -8.77
C ALA A 359 -19.20 5.76 -9.79
N VAL A 360 -18.54 5.32 -10.87
CA VAL A 360 -18.11 6.22 -11.98
C VAL A 360 -19.07 6.19 -13.17
N GLY A 361 -20.24 5.52 -13.03
CA GLY A 361 -21.29 5.49 -14.04
C GLY A 361 -21.00 4.55 -15.22
N LEU A 362 -20.03 3.64 -15.11
CA LEU A 362 -19.73 2.65 -16.14
C LEU A 362 -20.73 1.48 -16.07
N ARG A 363 -21.30 1.13 -17.21
CA ARG A 363 -22.03 -0.12 -17.39
C ARG A 363 -21.04 -1.22 -17.71
N TYR A 364 -21.16 -2.36 -17.08
CA TYR A 364 -20.19 -3.44 -17.17
C TYR A 364 -20.87 -4.81 -17.25
N VAL A 365 -20.10 -5.79 -17.66
CA VAL A 365 -20.38 -7.22 -17.54
C VAL A 365 -19.25 -7.88 -16.77
N THR A 366 -19.52 -9.00 -16.13
CA THR A 366 -18.53 -9.78 -15.41
C THR A 366 -18.51 -11.23 -15.89
N ALA A 367 -17.36 -11.87 -15.77
CA ALA A 367 -17.23 -13.30 -15.88
C ALA A 367 -16.26 -13.82 -14.81
N THR A 368 -16.63 -14.92 -14.17
CA THR A 368 -15.78 -15.62 -13.21
C THR A 368 -15.51 -17.02 -13.74
N ILE A 369 -14.28 -17.46 -13.63
CA ILE A 369 -13.84 -18.81 -14.00
C ILE A 369 -13.02 -19.44 -12.88
N GLU A 370 -13.06 -20.75 -12.83
CA GLU A 370 -12.10 -21.56 -12.06
C GLU A 370 -11.11 -22.22 -13.03
N SER A 371 -9.85 -22.27 -12.62
CA SER A 371 -8.76 -22.85 -13.38
C SER A 371 -7.65 -23.32 -12.43
N THR A 372 -6.47 -23.63 -12.95
CA THR A 372 -5.29 -24.02 -12.17
C THR A 372 -4.07 -23.23 -12.59
N GLY A 373 -3.09 -23.08 -11.67
CA GLY A 373 -1.85 -22.33 -11.91
C GLY A 373 -0.93 -22.98 -12.94
N ARG A 374 -1.08 -24.29 -13.18
CA ARG A 374 -0.33 -25.12 -14.13
C ARG A 374 -1.28 -26.11 -14.80
N ALA A 375 -0.80 -26.90 -15.76
CA ALA A 375 -1.64 -27.92 -16.40
C ALA A 375 -2.26 -28.84 -15.35
N GLY A 376 -3.58 -29.10 -15.45
CA GLY A 376 -4.32 -29.83 -14.41
C GLY A 376 -3.81 -31.26 -14.12
N TYR A 377 -3.15 -31.89 -15.11
CA TYR A 377 -2.51 -33.19 -14.94
C TYR A 377 -1.10 -33.09 -14.33
N TYR A 378 -0.51 -31.89 -14.25
CA TYR A 378 0.85 -31.72 -13.73
C TYR A 378 0.83 -31.75 -12.20
N PRO A 379 1.78 -32.45 -11.56
CA PRO A 379 1.82 -32.57 -10.09
C PRO A 379 1.83 -31.22 -9.40
N GLY A 380 1.03 -31.09 -8.36
CA GLY A 380 0.93 -29.87 -7.55
C GLY A 380 0.06 -28.78 -8.19
N ALA A 381 -0.72 -29.08 -9.24
CA ALA A 381 -1.70 -28.13 -9.76
C ALA A 381 -2.68 -27.70 -8.65
N LYS A 382 -2.80 -26.38 -8.41
CA LYS A 382 -3.65 -25.78 -7.38
C LYS A 382 -4.74 -24.93 -8.03
N PRO A 383 -5.94 -24.88 -7.45
CA PRO A 383 -7.04 -24.10 -7.98
C PRO A 383 -6.77 -22.60 -7.86
N MET A 384 -7.31 -21.86 -8.82
CA MET A 384 -7.46 -20.40 -8.79
C MET A 384 -8.76 -19.97 -9.41
N THR A 385 -9.31 -18.88 -8.89
CA THR A 385 -10.50 -18.20 -9.41
C THR A 385 -10.07 -16.88 -10.02
N VAL A 386 -10.51 -16.62 -11.25
CA VAL A 386 -10.26 -15.36 -11.96
C VAL A 386 -11.60 -14.71 -12.26
N LYS A 387 -11.80 -13.51 -11.77
CA LYS A 387 -12.94 -12.64 -12.08
C LYS A 387 -12.47 -11.49 -12.95
N MET A 388 -13.15 -11.25 -14.06
CA MET A 388 -12.88 -10.20 -15.02
C MET A 388 -14.10 -9.30 -15.19
N ILE A 389 -13.87 -7.99 -15.26
CA ILE A 389 -14.87 -6.94 -15.43
C ILE A 389 -14.56 -6.21 -16.72
N ALA A 390 -15.53 -6.12 -17.62
CA ALA A 390 -15.39 -5.38 -18.86
C ALA A 390 -16.55 -4.40 -19.07
N GLU A 391 -16.28 -3.31 -19.78
CA GLU A 391 -17.28 -2.31 -20.14
C GLU A 391 -18.31 -2.92 -21.08
N TYR A 392 -19.57 -2.66 -20.76
CA TYR A 392 -20.69 -3.08 -21.58
C TYR A 392 -20.58 -2.55 -23.02
N ARG A 393 -20.80 -3.37 -24.02
CA ARG A 393 -20.72 -3.12 -25.48
C ARG A 393 -19.29 -2.97 -26.02
N THR A 394 -18.43 -2.16 -25.41
CA THR A 394 -17.08 -1.93 -25.96
C THR A 394 -16.14 -3.08 -25.68
N GLY A 395 -16.39 -3.82 -24.60
CA GLY A 395 -15.51 -4.88 -24.12
C GLY A 395 -14.18 -4.36 -23.57
N ARG A 396 -14.02 -3.05 -23.34
CA ARG A 396 -12.81 -2.49 -22.69
C ARG A 396 -12.63 -3.13 -21.33
N LEU A 397 -11.42 -3.63 -21.06
CA LEU A 397 -11.10 -4.17 -19.74
C LEU A 397 -11.22 -3.08 -18.67
N LEU A 398 -11.92 -3.38 -17.58
CA LEU A 398 -12.08 -2.47 -16.44
C LEU A 398 -11.39 -2.95 -15.18
N GLY A 399 -11.31 -4.27 -14.97
CA GLY A 399 -10.65 -4.83 -13.80
C GLY A 399 -10.55 -6.34 -13.81
N VAL A 400 -9.59 -6.85 -13.04
CA VAL A 400 -9.36 -8.29 -12.83
C VAL A 400 -9.04 -8.54 -11.37
N GLN A 401 -9.59 -9.63 -10.84
CA GLN A 401 -9.32 -10.14 -9.49
C GLN A 401 -8.96 -11.61 -9.61
N ILE A 402 -7.92 -12.03 -8.92
CA ILE A 402 -7.45 -13.41 -8.91
C ILE A 402 -7.22 -13.84 -7.47
N VAL A 403 -7.83 -14.96 -7.08
CA VAL A 403 -7.61 -15.58 -5.77
C VAL A 403 -7.29 -17.05 -6.02
N GLY A 404 -6.17 -17.51 -5.49
CA GLY A 404 -5.75 -18.89 -5.71
C GLY A 404 -4.39 -19.17 -5.11
N ARG A 405 -3.73 -20.21 -5.59
CA ARG A 405 -2.40 -20.62 -5.15
C ARG A 405 -1.47 -20.78 -6.33
N ASP A 406 -0.16 -20.76 -6.06
CA ASP A 406 0.88 -21.14 -7.02
C ASP A 406 0.84 -20.33 -8.33
N GLY A 407 1.21 -19.05 -8.22
CA GLY A 407 1.33 -18.11 -9.34
C GLY A 407 0.04 -17.35 -9.68
N ALA A 408 -0.98 -17.41 -8.83
CA ALA A 408 -2.20 -16.60 -8.99
C ALA A 408 -1.89 -15.10 -8.93
N ALA A 409 -1.07 -14.66 -7.97
CA ALA A 409 -0.75 -13.25 -7.78
C ALA A 409 -0.03 -12.64 -8.99
N LYS A 410 0.98 -13.31 -9.52
CA LYS A 410 1.78 -12.77 -10.63
C LYS A 410 1.04 -12.74 -11.98
N ARG A 411 -0.03 -13.50 -12.13
CA ARG A 411 -0.87 -13.44 -13.34
C ARG A 411 -1.61 -12.11 -13.48
N VAL A 412 -1.82 -11.38 -12.40
CA VAL A 412 -2.44 -10.05 -12.45
C VAL A 412 -1.65 -9.04 -13.28
N ASP A 413 -0.34 -9.23 -13.43
CA ASP A 413 0.52 -8.33 -14.22
C ASP A 413 0.13 -8.30 -15.69
N VAL A 414 -0.35 -9.43 -16.25
CA VAL A 414 -0.90 -9.47 -17.63
C VAL A 414 -2.11 -8.52 -17.75
N ALA A 415 -3.01 -8.57 -16.79
CA ALA A 415 -4.18 -7.68 -16.76
C ALA A 415 -3.80 -6.21 -16.50
N ALA A 416 -2.77 -5.96 -15.69
CA ALA A 416 -2.26 -4.61 -15.42
C ALA A 416 -1.68 -3.98 -16.69
N VAL A 417 -0.93 -4.75 -17.51
CA VAL A 417 -0.45 -4.30 -18.82
C VAL A 417 -1.61 -4.05 -19.78
N ALA A 418 -2.60 -4.97 -19.83
CA ALA A 418 -3.77 -4.81 -20.67
C ALA A 418 -4.59 -3.55 -20.32
N LEU A 419 -4.80 -3.28 -19.02
CA LEU A 419 -5.46 -2.04 -18.55
C LEU A 419 -4.67 -0.80 -18.93
N THR A 420 -3.36 -0.82 -18.75
CA THR A 420 -2.48 0.31 -19.08
C THR A 420 -2.49 0.60 -20.58
N ALA A 421 -2.59 -0.44 -21.42
CA ALA A 421 -2.69 -0.33 -22.86
C ALA A 421 -4.13 -0.05 -23.35
N GLY A 422 -5.13 0.02 -22.47
CA GLY A 422 -6.52 0.24 -22.84
C GLY A 422 -7.15 -0.89 -23.66
N MET A 423 -6.66 -2.13 -23.50
CA MET A 423 -7.12 -3.28 -24.30
C MET A 423 -8.57 -3.66 -24.00
N THR A 424 -9.22 -4.22 -25.01
CA THR A 424 -10.50 -4.93 -24.84
C THR A 424 -10.25 -6.39 -24.45
N VAL A 425 -11.26 -7.03 -23.84
CA VAL A 425 -11.21 -8.46 -23.51
C VAL A 425 -11.09 -9.33 -24.78
N GLU A 426 -11.57 -8.86 -25.92
CA GLU A 426 -11.40 -9.55 -27.19
C GLU A 426 -9.93 -9.54 -27.65
N GLN A 427 -9.26 -8.38 -27.57
CA GLN A 427 -7.82 -8.27 -27.86
C GLN A 427 -6.99 -9.14 -26.92
N MET A 428 -7.39 -9.26 -25.65
CA MET A 428 -6.70 -10.11 -24.70
C MET A 428 -6.72 -11.59 -25.10
N THR A 429 -7.76 -12.07 -25.77
CA THR A 429 -7.85 -13.49 -26.20
C THR A 429 -6.76 -13.88 -27.20
N ALA A 430 -6.14 -12.92 -27.86
CA ALA A 430 -5.08 -13.10 -28.86
C ALA A 430 -3.66 -12.89 -28.30
N LEU A 431 -3.51 -12.66 -26.98
CA LEU A 431 -2.20 -12.48 -26.38
C LEU A 431 -1.39 -13.79 -26.47
N ASP A 432 -0.16 -13.67 -26.92
CA ASP A 432 0.82 -14.77 -26.97
C ASP A 432 1.48 -14.89 -25.60
N LEU A 433 0.88 -15.69 -24.71
CA LEU A 433 1.37 -15.93 -23.36
C LEU A 433 2.16 -17.23 -23.31
N GLY A 434 3.21 -17.25 -22.47
CA GLY A 434 4.08 -18.41 -22.30
C GLY A 434 3.35 -19.63 -21.75
N TYR A 435 3.59 -20.78 -22.38
CA TYR A 435 3.05 -22.06 -21.99
C TYR A 435 4.16 -23.11 -21.82
N ALA A 436 4.11 -23.80 -20.69
CA ALA A 436 4.60 -25.14 -20.49
C ALA A 436 3.85 -25.74 -19.30
N PRO A 437 3.65 -27.09 -19.24
CA PRO A 437 2.83 -27.74 -18.20
C PRO A 437 3.13 -27.34 -16.77
N PRO A 438 4.40 -27.12 -16.34
CA PRO A 438 4.71 -26.67 -14.99
C PRO A 438 4.28 -25.23 -14.64
N PHE A 439 4.01 -24.37 -15.64
CA PHE A 439 3.83 -22.93 -15.45
C PHE A 439 2.43 -22.41 -15.82
N SER A 440 1.75 -23.11 -16.76
CA SER A 440 0.41 -22.74 -17.21
C SER A 440 -0.29 -23.93 -17.85
N PRO A 441 -1.64 -24.02 -17.80
CA PRO A 441 -2.38 -24.80 -18.81
C PRO A 441 -2.21 -24.17 -20.19
N VAL A 442 -2.53 -24.91 -21.27
CA VAL A 442 -2.44 -24.44 -22.68
C VAL A 442 -3.17 -23.10 -22.88
N TRP A 443 -4.32 -22.97 -22.25
CA TRP A 443 -5.03 -21.70 -22.15
C TRP A 443 -4.80 -21.11 -20.77
N ASP A 444 -3.99 -20.07 -20.70
CA ASP A 444 -3.76 -19.36 -19.45
C ASP A 444 -5.10 -18.91 -18.82
N PRO A 445 -5.27 -19.02 -17.50
CA PRO A 445 -6.49 -18.62 -16.80
C PRO A 445 -7.01 -17.22 -17.15
N VAL A 446 -6.10 -16.26 -17.39
CA VAL A 446 -6.48 -14.90 -17.80
C VAL A 446 -7.11 -14.90 -19.19
N LEU A 447 -6.59 -15.71 -20.12
CA LEU A 447 -7.18 -15.86 -21.47
C LEU A 447 -8.53 -16.58 -21.43
N VAL A 448 -8.69 -17.59 -20.57
CA VAL A 448 -9.99 -18.26 -20.36
C VAL A 448 -11.02 -17.29 -19.83
N ALA A 449 -10.64 -16.47 -18.83
CA ALA A 449 -11.51 -15.42 -18.30
C ALA A 449 -11.88 -14.40 -19.37
N ALA A 450 -10.92 -13.95 -20.18
CA ALA A 450 -11.15 -13.02 -21.27
C ALA A 450 -12.17 -13.59 -22.30
N ARG A 451 -11.99 -14.83 -22.74
CA ARG A 451 -12.94 -15.51 -23.65
C ARG A 451 -14.35 -15.59 -23.09
N LYS A 452 -14.49 -15.94 -21.80
CA LYS A 452 -15.80 -15.99 -21.13
C LYS A 452 -16.42 -14.59 -21.04
N THR A 453 -15.61 -13.57 -20.78
CA THR A 453 -16.06 -12.18 -20.70
C THR A 453 -16.48 -11.65 -22.08
N VAL A 454 -15.79 -12.02 -23.16
CA VAL A 454 -16.24 -11.73 -24.56
C VAL A 454 -17.65 -12.28 -24.81
N ALA A 455 -17.91 -13.52 -24.40
CA ALA A 455 -19.25 -14.10 -24.55
C ALA A 455 -20.32 -13.31 -23.76
N ALA A 456 -19.97 -12.85 -22.52
CA ALA A 456 -20.87 -12.01 -21.72
C ALA A 456 -21.12 -10.65 -22.37
N VAL A 457 -20.11 -10.00 -22.96
CA VAL A 457 -20.26 -8.72 -23.69
C VAL A 457 -21.19 -8.89 -24.88
N ARG A 458 -21.02 -9.95 -25.68
CA ARG A 458 -21.85 -10.24 -26.85
C ARG A 458 -23.28 -10.58 -26.46
N GLY A 459 -23.48 -11.43 -25.46
CA GLY A 459 -24.81 -11.81 -24.96
C GLY A 459 -25.60 -10.67 -24.32
N ALA A 460 -24.95 -9.69 -23.76
CA ALA A 460 -25.60 -8.52 -23.18
C ALA A 460 -26.01 -7.47 -24.25
N GLY A 461 -25.49 -7.55 -25.47
CA GLY A 461 -25.80 -6.68 -26.61
C GLY A 461 -26.95 -7.18 -27.52
N SER A 462 -27.37 -8.43 -27.34
CA SER A 462 -28.55 -9.06 -27.96
C SER A 462 -29.79 -8.90 -27.07
#